data_9a63144b6550e3de8cabf452cf05afaa
#
_entry.id   9a63144b6550e3de8cabf452cf05afaa
#
_cell.length_a   1.000
_cell.length_b   1.000
_cell.length_c   1.000
_cell.angle_alpha   90.00
_cell.angle_beta   90.00
_cell.angle_gamma   90.00
#
_symmetry.space_group_name_H-M   'P 1'
#
loop_
_entity.id
_entity.type
_entity.pdbx_description
1 polymer ?
#
loop_
_entity_poly.entity_id
_entity_poly.type
_entity_poly.pdbx_seq_one_letter_code
_entity_poly.pdbx_strand_id
1 'polypeptide(L)'
;MSKFLPMSRQEMEERKIEQMDFVYVTGDAYVDHPSFGAAIICRLLESRGYQVGVIAQPDWKDPDSIRIFGEPRLAFLVSAGNMDSMVNHYTVAKKRRRQDAYSPGGKMGLRPDRAVIVYGNLIRRSYKHTPIILGGIEASLRRLAHYDYWENKLRRSVLLDSGADLISYGMGEHSVVEIAEALEAGIPVKDLTYLPGTVFRTDSLESLENPCVLPSYSEMQKEPLAYARSFAVQYRNTDPFHGRILAEDYGTQGYVVQNPPSLPLTQLEMDDVYGLPYQRTWHPRYDKEGGIPAFSEIKFSLTSNRGCFGGCNFCALTFHQGRILQTRSHESLIEEAATFTRDPDFKGYIHDVGGPTANFRQPSCEKQLKKGVCPQRQCLFPKPCPNLKADHRDYVQLLRKLRVVPGVKKVFIRSGIRFDYVLADKDKTFLSELVRHHISGQLRVAPEHVSDIVLSYMGKPCHQIYEKFLLEYSRENEKTGKKQYAVPYFMSSHPGCTMREAVKLAEYIRDLGFMPEQVQDFYPTPSTLSTCMYYTGVHPLTMEKVYVPKAPHEKAIQRALIQFRNPANAELVREGLKMAGREDLIGYGPKCLIRPKKEEKRAASKATAGAEKPKKTGKRKTIRNIHKKKKA
;
A
#
# COMPACT_ATOMS: atom_id res chain seq x y z
N MET A 1 7.47 -3.29 36.68
CA MET A 1 7.03 -2.16 35.84
C MET A 1 6.80 -2.67 34.41
N SER A 2 5.71 -2.26 33.77
CA SER A 2 5.46 -2.56 32.36
C SER A 2 6.60 -1.99 31.51
N LYS A 3 7.09 -2.76 30.54
CA LYS A 3 8.07 -2.28 29.55
C LYS A 3 7.42 -1.56 28.36
N PHE A 4 6.07 -1.57 28.30
CA PHE A 4 5.31 -0.79 27.30
C PHE A 4 5.32 0.69 27.62
N LEU A 5 5.18 1.54 26.62
CA LEU A 5 4.90 2.96 26.84
C LEU A 5 3.53 3.13 27.54
N PRO A 6 3.37 4.14 28.41
CA PRO A 6 2.14 4.35 29.14
C PRO A 6 0.94 4.60 28.23
N MET A 7 -0.18 3.94 28.52
CA MET A 7 -1.48 4.14 27.89
C MET A 7 -2.54 4.64 28.88
N SER A 8 -2.18 4.82 30.15
CA SER A 8 -3.07 5.28 31.21
C SER A 8 -2.33 6.16 32.20
N ARG A 9 -3.10 6.95 32.97
CA ARG A 9 -2.57 7.78 34.05
C ARG A 9 -1.87 6.93 35.11
N GLN A 10 -2.41 5.77 35.45
CA GLN A 10 -1.80 4.83 36.41
C GLN A 10 -0.41 4.37 35.92
N GLU A 11 -0.26 3.97 34.63
CA GLU A 11 1.01 3.53 34.11
C GLU A 11 2.06 4.66 34.02
N MET A 12 1.60 5.91 33.84
CA MET A 12 2.42 7.11 33.93
C MET A 12 2.95 7.31 35.35
N GLU A 13 2.09 7.20 36.36
CA GLU A 13 2.41 7.33 37.78
C GLU A 13 3.36 6.21 38.28
N GLU A 14 3.14 4.96 37.82
CA GLU A 14 4.02 3.82 38.11
C GLU A 14 5.45 4.05 37.59
N ARG A 15 5.61 4.80 36.49
CA ARG A 15 6.89 5.22 35.94
C ARG A 15 7.46 6.48 36.59
N LYS A 16 6.73 7.10 37.52
CA LYS A 16 7.09 8.38 38.19
C LYS A 16 7.25 9.54 37.19
N ILE A 17 6.42 9.55 36.17
CA ILE A 17 6.39 10.63 35.18
C ILE A 17 5.36 11.66 35.65
N GLU A 18 5.77 12.90 35.85
CA GLU A 18 4.88 13.99 36.27
C GLU A 18 4.14 14.60 35.08
N GLN A 19 4.83 14.79 33.96
CA GLN A 19 4.27 15.33 32.73
C GLN A 19 4.88 14.61 31.53
N MET A 20 4.06 14.31 30.51
CA MET A 20 4.54 13.80 29.21
C MET A 20 5.17 14.94 28.39
N ASP A 21 6.27 14.66 27.72
CA ASP A 21 6.81 15.56 26.70
C ASP A 21 5.98 15.50 25.42
N PHE A 22 5.65 14.28 25.01
CA PHE A 22 4.80 14.02 23.85
C PHE A 22 3.65 13.07 24.21
N VAL A 23 2.47 13.35 23.62
CA VAL A 23 1.34 12.43 23.64
C VAL A 23 1.04 12.01 22.19
N TYR A 24 1.22 10.73 21.90
CA TYR A 24 0.95 10.17 20.58
C TYR A 24 -0.48 9.63 20.49
N VAL A 25 -1.29 10.20 19.58
CA VAL A 25 -2.67 9.80 19.32
C VAL A 25 -2.73 9.00 18.04
N THR A 26 -3.24 7.77 18.10
CA THR A 26 -3.29 6.87 16.94
C THR A 26 -4.66 6.24 16.73
N GLY A 27 -5.01 6.03 15.46
CA GLY A 27 -6.21 5.30 15.07
C GLY A 27 -6.08 3.77 15.17
N ASP A 28 -4.87 3.23 15.35
CA ASP A 28 -4.63 1.80 15.60
C ASP A 28 -4.62 1.53 17.11
N ALA A 29 -4.94 0.29 17.53
CA ALA A 29 -4.55 -0.21 18.84
C ALA A 29 -3.02 -0.18 18.99
N TYR A 30 -2.52 -0.01 20.21
CA TYR A 30 -1.08 0.05 20.45
C TYR A 30 -0.45 -1.34 20.38
N VAL A 31 0.35 -1.53 19.36
CA VAL A 31 1.24 -2.69 19.15
C VAL A 31 2.67 -2.17 19.17
N ASP A 32 3.45 -2.58 20.16
CA ASP A 32 4.84 -2.16 20.32
C ASP A 32 5.78 -3.01 19.47
N HIS A 33 5.74 -2.76 18.15
CA HIS A 33 6.47 -3.53 17.14
C HIS A 33 6.98 -2.63 16.02
N PRO A 34 8.20 -2.85 15.48
CA PRO A 34 8.79 -2.00 14.44
C PRO A 34 8.08 -2.04 13.07
N SER A 35 6.98 -2.78 12.95
CA SER A 35 6.06 -2.70 11.81
C SER A 35 4.93 -1.69 12.02
N PHE A 36 4.86 -1.03 13.17
CA PHE A 36 3.88 0.01 13.50
C PHE A 36 4.55 1.36 13.65
N GLY A 37 4.13 2.33 12.83
CA GLY A 37 4.70 3.68 12.84
C GLY A 37 4.60 4.37 14.21
N ALA A 38 3.51 4.15 14.95
CA ALA A 38 3.35 4.68 16.31
C ALA A 38 4.46 4.17 17.25
N ALA A 39 4.75 2.86 17.23
CA ALA A 39 5.81 2.28 18.03
C ALA A 39 7.19 2.82 17.65
N ILE A 40 7.47 2.95 16.36
CA ILE A 40 8.76 3.48 15.87
C ILE A 40 8.98 4.90 16.40
N ILE A 41 8.06 5.80 16.15
CA ILE A 41 8.18 7.21 16.53
C ILE A 41 8.26 7.38 18.05
N CYS A 42 7.39 6.68 18.77
CA CYS A 42 7.38 6.79 20.24
C CYS A 42 8.64 6.20 20.88
N ARG A 43 9.11 5.04 20.41
CA ARG A 43 10.35 4.44 20.92
C ARG A 43 11.59 5.24 20.54
N LEU A 44 11.59 5.86 19.37
CA LEU A 44 12.68 6.75 18.95
C LEU A 44 12.77 7.97 19.86
N LEU A 45 11.65 8.62 20.16
CA LEU A 45 11.62 9.75 21.09
C LEU A 45 11.99 9.32 22.53
N GLU A 46 11.48 8.17 23.01
CA GLU A 46 11.88 7.61 24.31
C GLU A 46 13.40 7.36 24.38
N SER A 47 14.01 6.85 23.31
CA SER A 47 15.46 6.62 23.25
C SER A 47 16.30 7.91 23.29
N ARG A 48 15.68 9.05 22.99
CA ARG A 48 16.28 10.40 23.10
C ARG A 48 16.02 11.06 24.45
N GLY A 49 15.38 10.35 25.38
CA GLY A 49 15.12 10.83 26.75
C GLY A 49 13.76 11.49 26.95
N TYR A 50 12.92 11.59 25.91
CA TYR A 50 11.60 12.18 26.04
C TYR A 50 10.60 11.23 26.70
N GLN A 51 9.69 11.78 27.52
CA GLN A 51 8.57 11.07 28.11
C GLN A 51 7.41 11.01 27.12
N VAL A 52 7.03 9.80 26.70
CA VAL A 52 6.02 9.61 25.65
C VAL A 52 4.86 8.76 26.15
N GLY A 53 3.64 9.30 26.05
CA GLY A 53 2.38 8.57 26.33
C GLY A 53 1.65 8.24 25.02
N VAL A 54 0.94 7.11 25.00
CA VAL A 54 0.17 6.65 23.82
C VAL A 54 -1.32 6.64 24.11
N ILE A 55 -2.11 7.41 23.37
CA ILE A 55 -3.57 7.36 23.35
C ILE A 55 -3.99 6.64 22.07
N ALA A 56 -4.31 5.36 22.19
CA ALA A 56 -4.74 4.54 21.07
C ALA A 56 -6.26 4.50 20.99
N GLN A 57 -6.79 4.83 19.81
CA GLN A 57 -8.22 4.80 19.51
C GLN A 57 -9.08 5.53 20.56
N PRO A 58 -8.80 6.84 20.87
CA PRO A 58 -9.63 7.59 21.82
C PRO A 58 -11.08 7.63 21.34
N ASP A 59 -12.01 7.67 22.27
CA ASP A 59 -13.42 7.90 21.91
C ASP A 59 -13.57 9.33 21.40
N TRP A 60 -13.60 9.45 20.07
CA TRP A 60 -13.67 10.74 19.39
C TRP A 60 -14.99 11.49 19.60
N LYS A 61 -15.95 10.90 20.30
CA LYS A 61 -17.19 11.54 20.74
C LYS A 61 -17.08 12.13 22.14
N ASP A 62 -16.08 11.69 22.92
CA ASP A 62 -15.82 12.13 24.28
C ASP A 62 -14.53 12.97 24.33
N PRO A 63 -14.61 14.29 24.59
CA PRO A 63 -13.44 15.14 24.73
C PRO A 63 -12.47 14.73 25.85
N ASP A 64 -12.94 14.03 26.88
CA ASP A 64 -12.08 13.63 27.99
C ASP A 64 -11.17 12.46 27.62
N SER A 65 -11.51 11.71 26.58
CA SER A 65 -10.68 10.63 26.05
C SER A 65 -9.27 11.07 25.60
N ILE A 66 -9.09 12.36 25.28
CA ILE A 66 -7.80 12.93 24.87
C ILE A 66 -7.01 13.54 26.04
N ARG A 67 -7.62 13.62 27.23
CA ARG A 67 -7.05 14.29 28.40
C ARG A 67 -6.37 13.34 29.39
N ILE A 68 -6.23 12.06 29.05
CA ILE A 68 -5.73 10.99 29.93
C ILE A 68 -4.40 11.36 30.59
N PHE A 69 -3.48 11.97 29.88
CA PHE A 69 -2.16 12.38 30.37
C PHE A 69 -2.06 13.86 30.76
N GLY A 70 -3.13 14.64 30.56
CA GLY A 70 -3.04 16.09 30.63
C GLY A 70 -2.40 16.72 29.42
N GLU A 71 -1.97 17.97 29.53
CA GLU A 71 -1.30 18.71 28.47
C GLU A 71 0.17 18.28 28.36
N PRO A 72 0.66 17.83 27.20
CA PRO A 72 2.07 17.52 27.01
C PRO A 72 2.92 18.79 27.06
N ARG A 73 4.16 18.67 27.51
CA ARG A 73 5.11 19.78 27.58
C ARG A 73 5.47 20.34 26.20
N LEU A 74 5.60 19.49 25.18
CA LEU A 74 6.07 19.87 23.84
C LEU A 74 4.97 19.78 22.79
N ALA A 75 4.37 18.61 22.54
CA ALA A 75 3.38 18.48 21.48
C ALA A 75 2.50 17.23 21.57
N PHE A 76 1.35 17.28 20.89
CA PHE A 76 0.62 16.10 20.44
C PHE A 76 1.12 15.64 19.08
N LEU A 77 1.36 14.34 18.93
CA LEU A 77 1.66 13.68 17.66
C LEU A 77 0.44 12.86 17.22
N VAL A 78 -0.01 12.98 15.98
CA VAL A 78 -1.28 12.40 15.56
C VAL A 78 -1.12 11.59 14.27
N SER A 79 -1.58 10.34 14.27
CA SER A 79 -1.69 9.53 13.06
C SER A 79 -3.02 8.77 12.95
N ALA A 80 -3.40 8.40 11.74
CA ALA A 80 -4.53 7.50 11.52
C ALA A 80 -4.20 6.03 11.82
N GLY A 81 -2.94 5.70 12.08
CA GLY A 81 -2.41 4.36 12.20
C GLY A 81 -1.64 3.92 10.95
N ASN A 82 -1.43 2.61 10.79
CA ASN A 82 -0.67 2.02 9.69
C ASN A 82 -1.36 2.15 8.32
N MET A 83 -2.66 2.36 8.32
CA MET A 83 -3.45 2.57 7.11
C MET A 83 -4.19 3.90 7.14
N ASP A 84 -4.45 4.42 5.94
CA ASP A 84 -5.43 5.47 5.74
C ASP A 84 -6.80 5.04 6.26
N SER A 85 -7.46 5.86 7.10
CA SER A 85 -8.72 5.50 7.75
C SER A 85 -9.83 5.17 6.77
N MET A 86 -9.93 5.94 5.67
CA MET A 86 -10.95 5.72 4.65
C MET A 86 -10.70 4.42 3.87
N VAL A 87 -9.44 4.13 3.52
CA VAL A 87 -9.04 2.88 2.87
C VAL A 87 -9.28 1.68 3.78
N ASN A 88 -9.03 1.83 5.07
CA ASN A 88 -9.27 0.78 6.06
C ASN A 88 -10.78 0.51 6.26
N HIS A 89 -11.61 1.55 6.27
CA HIS A 89 -13.04 1.41 6.57
C HIS A 89 -13.89 0.98 5.38
N TYR A 90 -13.50 1.34 4.15
CA TYR A 90 -14.38 1.16 3.00
C TYR A 90 -13.73 0.32 1.90
N THR A 91 -14.56 -0.42 1.18
CA THR A 91 -14.19 -1.05 -0.09
C THR A 91 -14.21 -0.01 -1.22
N VAL A 92 -13.69 -0.36 -2.40
CA VAL A 92 -13.78 0.49 -3.61
C VAL A 92 -15.24 0.79 -3.99
N ALA A 93 -16.17 -0.11 -3.70
CA ALA A 93 -17.61 0.12 -3.90
C ALA A 93 -18.24 0.99 -2.79
N LYS A 94 -17.43 1.68 -1.99
CA LYS A 94 -17.83 2.54 -0.85
C LYS A 94 -18.67 1.82 0.21
N LYS A 95 -18.61 0.48 0.27
CA LYS A 95 -19.26 -0.31 1.32
C LYS A 95 -18.35 -0.40 2.53
N ARG A 96 -18.92 -0.15 3.73
CA ARG A 96 -18.17 -0.26 4.98
C ARG A 96 -17.72 -1.71 5.20
N ARG A 97 -16.47 -1.90 5.61
CA ARG A 97 -15.93 -3.20 5.99
C ARG A 97 -16.52 -3.66 7.32
N ARG A 98 -16.49 -4.96 7.56
CA ARG A 98 -17.06 -5.55 8.79
C ARG A 98 -16.02 -5.67 9.90
N GLN A 99 -14.74 -5.60 9.58
CA GLN A 99 -13.63 -5.78 10.51
C GLN A 99 -12.56 -4.73 10.27
N ASP A 100 -11.91 -4.31 11.35
CA ASP A 100 -10.68 -3.52 11.37
C ASP A 100 -9.58 -4.37 12.01
N ALA A 101 -8.65 -4.88 11.21
CA ALA A 101 -7.58 -5.75 11.68
C ALA A 101 -6.62 -5.08 12.66
N TYR A 102 -6.62 -3.75 12.73
CA TYR A 102 -5.79 -2.94 13.62
C TYR A 102 -6.49 -2.55 14.93
N SER A 103 -7.69 -3.05 15.15
CA SER A 103 -8.47 -2.82 16.36
C SER A 103 -8.56 -4.09 17.22
N PRO A 104 -8.79 -3.97 18.55
CA PRO A 104 -8.94 -5.11 19.44
C PRO A 104 -10.03 -6.07 18.96
N GLY A 105 -9.71 -7.37 18.87
CA GLY A 105 -10.60 -8.41 18.35
C GLY A 105 -11.11 -8.17 16.93
N GLY A 106 -10.50 -7.26 16.16
CA GLY A 106 -10.97 -6.89 14.82
C GLY A 106 -12.22 -6.01 14.82
N LYS A 107 -12.58 -5.37 15.91
CA LYS A 107 -13.79 -4.58 16.10
C LYS A 107 -13.79 -3.33 15.22
N MET A 108 -14.80 -3.19 14.37
CA MET A 108 -14.98 -2.01 13.52
C MET A 108 -15.60 -0.84 14.31
N GLY A 109 -15.17 0.40 14.01
CA GLY A 109 -15.80 1.63 14.51
C GLY A 109 -15.09 2.29 15.69
N LEU A 110 -13.94 1.77 16.13
CA LEU A 110 -13.12 2.43 17.15
C LEU A 110 -12.27 3.58 16.58
N ARG A 111 -11.99 3.55 15.29
CA ARG A 111 -11.33 4.62 14.56
C ARG A 111 -12.39 5.47 13.83
N PRO A 112 -12.31 6.81 13.80
CA PRO A 112 -13.19 7.65 13.00
C PRO A 112 -12.79 7.65 11.53
N ASP A 113 -13.70 8.03 10.66
CA ASP A 113 -13.39 8.39 9.27
C ASP A 113 -12.53 9.67 9.27
N ARG A 114 -11.51 9.74 8.39
CA ARG A 114 -10.55 10.85 8.32
C ARG A 114 -9.92 11.12 9.69
N ALA A 115 -9.35 10.10 10.27
CA ALA A 115 -8.93 10.04 11.67
C ALA A 115 -8.02 11.21 12.07
N VAL A 116 -7.05 11.62 11.24
CA VAL A 116 -6.15 12.74 11.58
C VAL A 116 -6.89 14.07 11.70
N ILE A 117 -7.96 14.29 10.92
CA ILE A 117 -8.80 15.48 11.02
C ILE A 117 -9.60 15.46 12.32
N VAL A 118 -10.23 14.34 12.61
CA VAL A 118 -11.09 14.20 13.79
C VAL A 118 -10.27 14.32 15.07
N TYR A 119 -9.14 13.63 15.16
CA TYR A 119 -8.26 13.69 16.33
C TYR A 119 -7.61 15.07 16.50
N GLY A 120 -7.12 15.68 15.43
CA GLY A 120 -6.57 17.04 15.49
C GLY A 120 -7.58 18.05 16.04
N ASN A 121 -8.80 18.03 15.51
CA ASN A 121 -9.87 18.91 16.01
C ASN A 121 -10.29 18.58 17.45
N LEU A 122 -10.29 17.30 17.86
CA LEU A 122 -10.58 16.90 19.22
C LEU A 122 -9.54 17.47 20.20
N ILE A 123 -8.25 17.36 19.85
CA ILE A 123 -7.14 17.92 20.64
C ILE A 123 -7.27 19.44 20.69
N ARG A 124 -7.47 20.12 19.56
CA ARG A 124 -7.54 21.59 19.50
C ARG A 124 -8.69 22.18 20.33
N ARG A 125 -9.80 21.45 20.47
CA ARG A 125 -10.92 21.84 21.35
C ARG A 125 -10.53 21.77 22.82
N SER A 126 -9.70 20.79 23.19
CA SER A 126 -9.26 20.58 24.58
C SER A 126 -8.05 21.44 24.95
N TYR A 127 -7.12 21.64 24.01
CA TYR A 127 -5.85 22.33 24.18
C TYR A 127 -5.65 23.33 23.04
N LYS A 128 -5.95 24.61 23.33
CA LYS A 128 -6.02 25.66 22.29
C LYS A 128 -4.66 26.02 21.68
N HIS A 129 -3.58 25.93 22.44
CA HIS A 129 -2.26 26.45 22.09
C HIS A 129 -1.17 25.41 21.97
N THR A 130 -1.40 24.20 22.47
CA THR A 130 -0.44 23.10 22.41
C THR A 130 -0.17 22.70 20.97
N PRO A 131 1.09 22.56 20.55
CA PRO A 131 1.42 22.13 19.21
C PRO A 131 0.82 20.77 18.84
N ILE A 132 0.28 20.67 17.62
CA ILE A 132 -0.28 19.44 17.05
C ILE A 132 0.46 19.14 15.76
N ILE A 133 1.12 17.97 15.71
CA ILE A 133 1.91 17.52 14.57
C ILE A 133 1.27 16.28 13.99
N LEU A 134 0.83 16.35 12.74
CA LEU A 134 0.28 15.18 12.04
C LEU A 134 1.39 14.36 11.41
N GLY A 135 1.21 13.03 11.38
CA GLY A 135 2.13 12.12 10.72
C GLY A 135 1.43 10.89 10.13
N GLY A 136 2.23 9.95 9.65
CA GLY A 136 1.77 8.71 9.06
C GLY A 136 1.21 8.84 7.64
N ILE A 137 0.73 7.73 7.09
CA ILE A 137 0.36 7.64 5.67
C ILE A 137 -0.83 8.55 5.31
N GLU A 138 -1.84 8.67 6.18
CA GLU A 138 -3.03 9.49 5.89
C GLU A 138 -2.68 10.97 5.76
N ALA A 139 -1.87 11.51 6.67
CA ALA A 139 -1.39 12.89 6.60
C ALA A 139 -0.45 13.09 5.40
N SER A 140 0.47 12.16 5.15
CA SER A 140 1.39 12.22 4.02
C SER A 140 0.67 12.32 2.67
N LEU A 141 -0.39 11.53 2.47
CA LEU A 141 -1.13 11.48 1.20
C LEU A 141 -2.11 12.65 1.02
N ARG A 142 -2.40 13.40 2.08
CA ARG A 142 -3.37 14.52 2.09
C ARG A 142 -2.74 15.87 2.46
N ARG A 143 -1.41 15.94 2.39
CA ARG A 143 -0.65 17.12 2.83
C ARG A 143 -0.86 18.39 1.96
N LEU A 144 -1.21 18.21 0.69
CA LEU A 144 -1.62 19.26 -0.25
C LEU A 144 -3.04 19.00 -0.74
N ALA A 145 -3.55 19.79 -1.66
CA ALA A 145 -4.83 19.54 -2.30
C ALA A 145 -4.85 18.14 -2.95
N HIS A 146 -5.91 17.41 -2.71
CA HIS A 146 -6.00 16.01 -3.12
C HIS A 146 -7.43 15.62 -3.51
N TYR A 147 -7.56 14.68 -4.47
CA TYR A 147 -8.85 14.12 -4.81
C TYR A 147 -9.31 13.13 -3.72
N ASP A 148 -10.50 13.41 -3.16
CA ASP A 148 -11.20 12.49 -2.24
C ASP A 148 -12.19 11.63 -3.02
N TYR A 149 -11.91 10.34 -3.07
CA TYR A 149 -12.72 9.36 -3.82
C TYR A 149 -14.14 9.22 -3.25
N TRP A 150 -14.31 9.32 -1.92
CA TRP A 150 -15.60 9.10 -1.26
C TRP A 150 -16.57 10.25 -1.50
N GLU A 151 -16.08 11.48 -1.46
CA GLU A 151 -16.87 12.69 -1.77
C GLU A 151 -16.86 13.05 -3.25
N ASN A 152 -15.99 12.39 -4.04
CA ASN A 152 -15.82 12.65 -5.47
C ASN A 152 -15.49 14.12 -5.77
N LYS A 153 -14.65 14.75 -4.94
CA LYS A 153 -14.24 16.14 -5.09
C LYS A 153 -12.79 16.37 -4.69
N LEU A 154 -12.24 17.48 -5.10
CA LEU A 154 -10.95 17.95 -4.62
C LEU A 154 -11.13 18.52 -3.20
N ARG A 155 -10.30 18.05 -2.26
CA ARG A 155 -10.21 18.60 -0.91
C ARG A 155 -8.92 19.38 -0.74
N ARG A 156 -8.94 20.35 0.17
CA ARG A 156 -7.76 21.12 0.57
C ARG A 156 -6.82 20.27 1.44
N SER A 157 -5.64 20.82 1.72
CA SER A 157 -4.68 20.21 2.64
C SER A 157 -5.32 19.81 3.97
N VAL A 158 -4.96 18.61 4.47
CA VAL A 158 -5.39 18.12 5.77
C VAL A 158 -4.91 19.01 6.92
N LEU A 159 -3.82 19.75 6.73
CA LEU A 159 -3.31 20.71 7.70
C LEU A 159 -4.37 21.78 8.05
N LEU A 160 -5.08 22.28 7.04
CA LEU A 160 -6.13 23.28 7.22
C LEU A 160 -7.44 22.72 7.81
N ASP A 161 -7.72 21.41 7.59
CA ASP A 161 -8.96 20.79 8.06
C ASP A 161 -8.85 20.25 9.48
N SER A 162 -7.64 19.96 9.97
CA SER A 162 -7.40 19.27 11.25
C SER A 162 -7.16 20.19 12.45
N GLY A 163 -6.93 21.49 12.21
CA GLY A 163 -6.49 22.41 13.25
C GLY A 163 -5.06 22.13 13.77
N ALA A 164 -4.28 21.35 13.05
CA ALA A 164 -2.87 21.10 13.38
C ALA A 164 -1.95 22.24 12.92
N ASP A 165 -0.75 22.27 13.49
CA ASP A 165 0.25 23.31 13.21
C ASP A 165 1.27 22.88 12.17
N LEU A 166 1.60 21.56 12.13
CA LEU A 166 2.64 21.01 11.27
C LEU A 166 2.26 19.60 10.80
N ILE A 167 2.74 19.21 9.62
CA ILE A 167 2.74 17.80 9.19
C ILE A 167 4.18 17.34 9.05
N SER A 168 4.53 16.20 9.67
CA SER A 168 5.72 15.42 9.35
C SER A 168 5.31 14.33 8.35
N TYR A 169 5.68 14.47 7.09
CA TYR A 169 5.28 13.53 6.04
C TYR A 169 6.39 12.58 5.64
N GLY A 170 6.01 11.45 5.06
CA GLY A 170 6.95 10.42 4.66
C GLY A 170 7.38 9.53 5.82
N MET A 171 8.64 9.13 5.82
CA MET A 171 9.27 8.41 6.93
C MET A 171 9.78 9.46 7.92
N GLY A 172 9.16 9.53 9.08
CA GLY A 172 9.25 10.68 9.99
C GLY A 172 10.39 10.63 11.00
N GLU A 173 11.30 9.67 10.94
CA GLU A 173 12.30 9.45 11.98
C GLU A 173 13.23 10.66 12.15
N HIS A 174 13.77 11.23 11.06
CA HIS A 174 14.60 12.44 11.13
C HIS A 174 13.77 13.65 11.57
N SER A 175 12.67 13.93 10.87
CA SER A 175 11.89 15.13 11.12
C SER A 175 11.30 15.19 12.53
N VAL A 176 10.89 14.04 13.13
CA VAL A 176 10.32 14.06 14.47
C VAL A 176 11.37 14.36 15.54
N VAL A 177 12.61 13.91 15.35
CA VAL A 177 13.73 14.23 16.26
C VAL A 177 14.09 15.71 16.14
N GLU A 178 14.25 16.24 14.93
CA GLU A 178 14.53 17.65 14.68
C GLU A 178 13.43 18.57 15.23
N ILE A 179 12.16 18.18 15.09
CA ILE A 179 11.01 18.89 15.66
C ILE A 179 11.09 18.86 17.19
N ALA A 180 11.38 17.71 17.80
CA ALA A 180 11.47 17.56 19.24
C ALA A 180 12.58 18.44 19.84
N GLU A 181 13.77 18.41 19.25
CA GLU A 181 14.92 19.21 19.67
C GLU A 181 14.63 20.71 19.53
N ALA A 182 13.99 21.15 18.44
CA ALA A 182 13.62 22.53 18.22
C ALA A 182 12.57 23.03 19.23
N LEU A 183 11.53 22.24 19.50
CA LEU A 183 10.52 22.58 20.51
C LEU A 183 11.11 22.62 21.91
N GLU A 184 12.02 21.70 22.24
CA GLU A 184 12.74 21.68 23.54
C GLU A 184 13.62 22.91 23.70
N ALA A 185 14.25 23.38 22.63
CA ALA A 185 15.02 24.63 22.59
C ALA A 185 14.13 25.90 22.70
N GLY A 186 12.79 25.74 22.76
CA GLY A 186 11.84 26.83 22.88
C GLY A 186 11.48 27.52 21.57
N ILE A 187 11.82 26.93 20.43
CA ILE A 187 11.42 27.45 19.11
C ILE A 187 9.93 27.19 18.90
N PRO A 188 9.11 28.23 18.66
CA PRO A 188 7.69 28.05 18.43
C PRO A 188 7.43 27.18 17.18
N VAL A 189 6.42 26.29 17.23
CA VAL A 189 6.08 25.40 16.11
C VAL A 189 5.83 26.14 14.79
N LYS A 190 5.29 27.34 14.84
CA LYS A 190 5.04 28.19 13.65
C LYS A 190 6.32 28.63 12.93
N ASP A 191 7.45 28.64 13.63
CA ASP A 191 8.75 29.07 13.13
C ASP A 191 9.57 27.88 12.57
N LEU A 192 9.06 26.63 12.69
CA LEU A 192 9.67 25.42 12.14
C LEU A 192 9.43 25.29 10.62
N THR A 193 9.77 26.33 9.88
CA THR A 193 9.51 26.43 8.42
C THR A 193 10.62 25.84 7.55
N TYR A 194 11.74 25.47 8.15
CA TYR A 194 12.99 25.04 7.48
C TYR A 194 13.24 23.54 7.50
N LEU A 195 12.47 22.78 8.27
CA LEU A 195 12.75 21.34 8.48
C LEU A 195 12.34 20.51 7.27
N PRO A 196 13.23 19.66 6.71
CA PRO A 196 12.88 18.74 5.64
C PRO A 196 11.79 17.74 6.08
N GLY A 197 10.98 17.29 5.13
CA GLY A 197 9.90 16.32 5.43
C GLY A 197 8.71 16.92 6.17
N THR A 198 8.57 18.25 6.19
CA THR A 198 7.47 18.95 6.85
C THR A 198 6.57 19.71 5.89
N VAL A 199 5.35 19.99 6.37
CA VAL A 199 4.39 20.88 5.71
C VAL A 199 3.83 21.83 6.76
N PHE A 200 3.86 23.11 6.48
CA PHE A 200 3.43 24.16 7.38
C PHE A 200 2.55 25.20 6.66
N ARG A 201 1.92 26.06 7.44
CA ARG A 201 1.13 27.19 6.93
C ARG A 201 1.91 28.49 7.12
N THR A 202 1.83 29.40 6.12
CA THR A 202 2.36 30.77 6.22
C THR A 202 1.44 31.75 5.49
N ASP A 203 1.46 33.00 5.91
CA ASP A 203 0.72 34.09 5.23
C ASP A 203 1.56 34.77 4.14
N SER A 204 2.90 34.57 4.10
CA SER A 204 3.83 35.12 3.11
C SER A 204 4.88 34.11 2.67
N LEU A 205 5.32 34.24 1.42
CA LEU A 205 6.41 33.44 0.84
C LEU A 205 7.76 34.16 0.82
N GLU A 206 7.84 35.40 1.30
CA GLU A 206 9.05 36.23 1.20
C GLU A 206 10.26 35.69 1.93
N SER A 207 10.05 34.96 3.03
CA SER A 207 11.11 34.32 3.80
C SER A 207 11.62 33.00 3.22
N LEU A 208 10.99 32.50 2.15
CA LEU A 208 11.32 31.19 1.58
C LEU A 208 12.24 31.32 0.38
N GLU A 209 13.23 30.44 0.32
CA GLU A 209 14.19 30.42 -0.79
C GLU A 209 13.57 29.78 -2.04
N ASN A 210 13.25 30.62 -3.03
CA ASN A 210 12.79 30.23 -4.37
C ASN A 210 11.70 29.14 -4.40
N PRO A 211 10.56 29.35 -3.70
CA PRO A 211 9.48 28.36 -3.65
C PRO A 211 8.83 28.17 -5.03
N CYS A 212 8.47 26.94 -5.35
CA CYS A 212 7.69 26.61 -6.54
C CYS A 212 6.21 26.76 -6.21
N VAL A 213 5.59 27.84 -6.72
CA VAL A 213 4.17 28.10 -6.52
C VAL A 213 3.36 27.18 -7.45
N LEU A 214 2.46 26.41 -6.84
CA LEU A 214 1.52 25.54 -7.52
C LEU A 214 0.28 26.32 -7.96
N PRO A 215 -0.52 25.83 -8.92
CA PRO A 215 -1.87 26.36 -9.15
C PRO A 215 -2.64 26.48 -7.84
N SER A 216 -3.39 27.56 -7.65
CA SER A 216 -4.15 27.79 -6.43
C SER A 216 -5.23 26.74 -6.23
N TYR A 217 -5.63 26.50 -4.97
CA TYR A 217 -6.72 25.57 -4.67
C TYR A 217 -8.01 25.92 -5.40
N SER A 218 -8.33 27.23 -5.48
CA SER A 218 -9.51 27.72 -6.19
C SER A 218 -9.47 27.47 -7.70
N GLU A 219 -8.30 27.58 -8.32
CA GLU A 219 -8.07 27.21 -9.72
C GLU A 219 -8.26 25.71 -9.95
N MET A 220 -7.64 24.89 -9.10
CA MET A 220 -7.73 23.43 -9.19
C MET A 220 -9.16 22.89 -8.97
N GLN A 221 -9.98 23.59 -8.18
CA GLN A 221 -11.40 23.25 -8.02
C GLN A 221 -12.23 23.53 -9.28
N LYS A 222 -11.90 24.60 -9.99
CA LYS A 222 -12.62 25.00 -11.21
C LYS A 222 -12.16 24.23 -12.44
N GLU A 223 -10.86 23.96 -12.53
CA GLU A 223 -10.23 23.32 -13.68
C GLU A 223 -9.45 22.06 -13.28
N PRO A 224 -9.96 20.82 -13.57
CA PRO A 224 -9.24 19.58 -13.26
C PRO A 224 -7.84 19.49 -13.88
N LEU A 225 -7.59 20.16 -15.01
CA LEU A 225 -6.27 20.21 -15.63
C LEU A 225 -5.26 21.02 -14.79
N ALA A 226 -5.71 22.03 -14.04
CA ALA A 226 -4.85 22.72 -13.08
C ALA A 226 -4.37 21.78 -11.98
N TYR A 227 -5.25 20.89 -11.49
CA TYR A 227 -4.85 19.84 -10.56
C TYR A 227 -3.85 18.86 -11.19
N ALA A 228 -4.02 18.47 -12.46
CA ALA A 228 -3.05 17.61 -13.14
C ALA A 228 -1.66 18.28 -13.24
N ARG A 229 -1.62 19.60 -13.55
CA ARG A 229 -0.36 20.38 -13.58
C ARG A 229 0.29 20.45 -12.19
N SER A 230 -0.48 20.76 -11.15
CA SER A 230 -0.01 20.74 -9.76
C SER A 230 0.58 19.38 -9.38
N PHE A 231 -0.16 18.29 -9.66
CA PHE A 231 0.28 16.94 -9.35
C PHE A 231 1.57 16.55 -10.09
N ALA A 232 1.73 16.97 -11.35
CA ALA A 232 2.96 16.73 -12.11
C ALA A 232 4.19 17.37 -11.44
N VAL A 233 4.02 18.57 -10.88
CA VAL A 233 5.09 19.23 -10.10
C VAL A 233 5.36 18.46 -8.81
N GLN A 234 4.33 18.08 -8.06
CA GLN A 234 4.46 17.29 -6.83
C GLN A 234 5.21 15.97 -7.09
N TYR A 235 4.85 15.24 -8.16
CA TYR A 235 5.48 13.97 -8.53
C TYR A 235 6.98 14.12 -8.82
N ARG A 236 7.38 15.20 -9.51
CA ARG A 236 8.80 15.47 -9.81
C ARG A 236 9.61 15.90 -8.60
N ASN A 237 8.95 16.31 -7.51
CA ASN A 237 9.56 16.79 -6.27
C ASN A 237 9.43 15.78 -5.10
N THR A 238 9.35 14.48 -5.38
CA THR A 238 9.30 13.41 -4.37
C THR A 238 10.69 12.93 -3.93
N ASP A 239 11.74 13.61 -4.35
CA ASP A 239 13.13 13.22 -4.10
C ASP A 239 13.81 14.21 -3.15
N PRO A 240 14.54 13.74 -2.10
CA PRO A 240 15.18 14.63 -1.13
C PRO A 240 16.37 15.42 -1.70
N PHE A 241 17.01 14.93 -2.79
CA PHE A 241 18.20 15.60 -3.37
C PHE A 241 17.85 16.71 -4.37
N HIS A 242 16.65 16.63 -4.98
CA HIS A 242 16.21 17.55 -6.03
C HIS A 242 14.86 18.21 -5.72
N GLY A 243 14.23 17.79 -4.64
CA GLY A 243 12.96 18.35 -4.20
C GLY A 243 13.09 19.86 -3.95
N ARG A 244 12.08 20.61 -4.38
CA ARG A 244 11.94 22.04 -4.14
C ARG A 244 10.89 22.29 -3.08
N ILE A 245 10.93 23.44 -2.46
CA ILE A 245 9.82 23.95 -1.65
C ILE A 245 8.63 24.15 -2.59
N LEU A 246 7.48 23.56 -2.24
CA LEU A 246 6.23 23.69 -2.98
C LEU A 246 5.25 24.55 -2.17
N ALA A 247 4.67 25.57 -2.76
CA ALA A 247 3.70 26.44 -2.10
C ALA A 247 2.36 26.37 -2.84
N GLU A 248 1.27 26.10 -2.12
CA GLU A 248 -0.09 26.03 -2.63
C GLU A 248 -0.93 27.14 -2.00
N ASP A 249 -1.53 27.99 -2.82
CA ASP A 249 -2.30 29.16 -2.40
C ASP A 249 -3.75 28.77 -2.03
N TYR A 250 -4.20 29.18 -0.85
CA TYR A 250 -5.54 29.00 -0.30
C TYR A 250 -6.30 30.33 -0.09
N GLY A 251 -5.88 31.39 -0.78
CA GLY A 251 -6.49 32.72 -0.72
C GLY A 251 -6.37 33.34 0.67
N THR A 252 -7.49 33.67 1.29
CA THR A 252 -7.50 34.31 2.63
C THR A 252 -6.93 33.44 3.74
N GLN A 253 -6.68 32.15 3.49
CA GLN A 253 -6.05 31.27 4.46
C GLN A 253 -4.52 31.17 4.30
N GLY A 254 -3.93 31.99 3.42
CA GLY A 254 -2.50 31.99 3.13
C GLY A 254 -2.05 30.77 2.31
N TYR A 255 -0.83 30.36 2.51
CA TYR A 255 -0.18 29.27 1.78
C TYR A 255 0.01 28.04 2.66
N VAL A 256 -0.16 26.87 2.05
CA VAL A 256 0.38 25.61 2.58
C VAL A 256 1.67 25.30 1.85
N VAL A 257 2.75 25.19 2.60
CA VAL A 257 4.10 25.02 2.07
C VAL A 257 4.63 23.64 2.44
N GLN A 258 5.09 22.91 1.44
CA GLN A 258 5.77 21.62 1.61
C GLN A 258 7.26 21.81 1.42
N ASN A 259 8.06 21.50 2.41
CA ASN A 259 9.50 21.36 2.30
C ASN A 259 9.88 20.09 1.50
N PRO A 260 11.11 20.00 0.94
CA PRO A 260 11.62 18.76 0.36
C PRO A 260 11.51 17.58 1.34
N PRO A 261 11.40 16.33 0.85
CA PRO A 261 11.43 15.16 1.72
C PRO A 261 12.71 15.11 2.57
N SER A 262 12.62 14.52 3.76
CA SER A 262 13.81 14.18 4.55
C SER A 262 14.70 13.18 3.80
N LEU A 263 15.99 13.21 4.06
CA LEU A 263 16.94 12.21 3.55
C LEU A 263 16.52 10.80 4.04
N PRO A 264 16.70 9.77 3.21
CA PRO A 264 16.46 8.41 3.64
C PRO A 264 17.45 8.02 4.76
N LEU A 265 16.99 7.19 5.70
CA LEU A 265 17.85 6.63 6.72
C LEU A 265 19.01 5.85 6.08
N THR A 266 20.18 6.01 6.63
CA THR A 266 21.33 5.15 6.36
C THR A 266 21.08 3.73 6.88
N GLN A 267 21.93 2.77 6.51
CA GLN A 267 21.81 1.40 7.03
C GLN A 267 21.96 1.36 8.55
N LEU A 268 22.91 2.13 9.11
CA LEU A 268 23.15 2.20 10.55
C LEU A 268 21.91 2.75 11.28
N GLU A 269 21.37 3.86 10.82
CA GLU A 269 20.16 4.45 11.40
C GLU A 269 18.94 3.50 11.29
N MET A 270 18.82 2.76 10.17
CA MET A 270 17.82 1.71 10.04
C MET A 270 18.00 0.62 11.08
N ASP A 271 19.23 0.17 11.31
CA ASP A 271 19.55 -0.86 12.30
C ASP A 271 19.26 -0.36 13.72
N ASP A 272 19.63 0.88 14.03
CA ASP A 272 19.36 1.53 15.32
C ASP A 272 17.85 1.60 15.57
N VAL A 273 17.06 2.06 14.60
CA VAL A 273 15.59 2.15 14.71
C VAL A 273 14.96 0.77 14.95
N TYR A 274 15.39 -0.27 14.25
CA TYR A 274 14.86 -1.62 14.43
C TYR A 274 15.43 -2.33 15.68
N GLY A 275 16.54 -1.85 16.23
CA GLY A 275 17.16 -2.32 17.47
C GLY A 275 16.55 -1.72 18.75
N LEU A 276 15.65 -0.74 18.66
CA LEU A 276 15.00 -0.15 19.82
C LEU A 276 14.24 -1.20 20.67
N PRO A 277 14.02 -0.95 21.97
CA PRO A 277 13.55 -1.97 22.92
C PRO A 277 12.04 -2.27 22.79
N TYR A 278 11.59 -2.65 21.58
CA TYR A 278 10.20 -3.05 21.36
C TYR A 278 9.83 -4.31 22.14
N GLN A 279 8.60 -4.35 22.66
CA GLN A 279 8.05 -5.56 23.30
C GLN A 279 7.62 -6.63 22.28
N ARG A 280 7.54 -6.29 21.00
CA ARG A 280 7.16 -7.15 19.87
C ARG A 280 5.83 -7.86 20.07
N THR A 281 4.89 -7.17 20.71
CA THR A 281 3.52 -7.62 20.92
C THR A 281 2.59 -6.42 21.15
N TRP A 282 1.29 -6.68 21.24
CA TRP A 282 0.30 -5.68 21.62
C TRP A 282 0.33 -5.41 23.13
N HIS A 283 -0.20 -4.26 23.54
CA HIS A 283 -0.32 -3.90 24.94
C HIS A 283 -1.29 -4.87 25.67
N PRO A 284 -0.97 -5.40 26.88
CA PRO A 284 -1.75 -6.45 27.58
C PRO A 284 -3.21 -6.11 27.83
N ARG A 285 -3.58 -4.84 27.85
CA ARG A 285 -4.98 -4.40 27.99
C ARG A 285 -5.92 -5.03 26.96
N TYR A 286 -5.39 -5.45 25.79
CA TYR A 286 -6.17 -6.02 24.69
C TYR A 286 -6.33 -7.55 24.75
N ASP A 287 -5.71 -8.22 25.73
CA ASP A 287 -5.74 -9.70 25.82
C ASP A 287 -7.17 -10.23 25.96
N LYS A 288 -7.98 -9.58 26.80
CA LYS A 288 -9.39 -9.95 27.03
C LYS A 288 -10.28 -9.74 25.81
N GLU A 289 -9.87 -8.89 24.89
CA GLU A 289 -10.59 -8.58 23.65
C GLU A 289 -10.14 -9.47 22.46
N GLY A 290 -9.20 -10.41 22.68
CA GLY A 290 -8.70 -11.33 21.65
C GLY A 290 -7.49 -10.79 20.87
N GLY A 291 -6.80 -9.78 21.41
CA GLY A 291 -5.59 -9.22 20.82
C GLY A 291 -5.85 -8.43 19.53
N ILE A 292 -4.80 -8.24 18.73
CA ILE A 292 -4.84 -7.42 17.50
C ILE A 292 -4.61 -8.31 16.27
N PRO A 293 -5.61 -8.54 15.41
CA PRO A 293 -5.51 -9.48 14.29
C PRO A 293 -4.35 -9.20 13.33
N ALA A 294 -4.06 -7.93 13.03
CA ALA A 294 -2.95 -7.55 12.14
C ALA A 294 -1.58 -8.03 12.64
N PHE A 295 -1.42 -8.22 13.94
CA PHE A 295 -0.16 -8.68 14.54
C PHE A 295 0.23 -10.10 14.10
N SER A 296 -0.73 -10.98 13.83
CA SER A 296 -0.47 -12.36 13.40
C SER A 296 0.35 -12.46 12.11
N GLU A 297 0.22 -11.48 11.22
CA GLU A 297 0.93 -11.44 9.94
C GLU A 297 2.40 -11.04 10.09
N ILE A 298 2.73 -10.30 11.16
CA ILE A 298 4.06 -9.72 11.35
C ILE A 298 4.86 -10.37 12.47
N LYS A 299 4.22 -11.08 13.40
CA LYS A 299 4.85 -11.62 14.62
C LYS A 299 6.20 -12.32 14.36
N PHE A 300 6.31 -13.10 13.31
CA PHE A 300 7.52 -13.81 12.90
C PHE A 300 7.94 -13.43 11.47
N SER A 301 7.87 -12.14 11.15
CA SER A 301 8.27 -11.60 9.86
C SER A 301 9.33 -10.53 10.04
N LEU A 302 10.26 -10.43 9.10
CA LEU A 302 11.37 -9.49 9.11
C LEU A 302 11.16 -8.43 8.04
N THR A 303 11.15 -7.16 8.43
CA THR A 303 11.22 -6.04 7.48
C THR A 303 12.68 -5.79 7.12
N SER A 304 13.07 -6.14 5.91
CA SER A 304 14.46 -6.04 5.46
C SER A 304 14.80 -4.71 4.80
N ASN A 305 13.79 -4.03 4.28
CA ASN A 305 13.97 -2.76 3.54
C ASN A 305 12.70 -1.92 3.55
N ARG A 306 12.88 -0.61 3.33
CA ARG A 306 11.84 0.39 3.08
C ARG A 306 12.13 1.12 1.77
N GLY A 307 11.13 1.83 1.23
CA GLY A 307 11.22 2.46 -0.07
C GLY A 307 11.06 1.48 -1.24
N CYS A 308 10.75 1.98 -2.43
CA CYS A 308 10.54 1.14 -3.60
C CYS A 308 10.80 1.90 -4.91
N PHE A 309 11.88 1.57 -5.63
CA PHE A 309 12.16 2.16 -6.94
C PHE A 309 11.30 1.61 -8.08
N GLY A 310 10.39 0.68 -7.79
CA GLY A 310 9.42 0.17 -8.77
C GLY A 310 8.50 1.25 -9.32
N GLY A 311 8.11 2.22 -8.48
CA GLY A 311 7.43 3.44 -8.90
C GLY A 311 6.09 3.21 -9.61
N CYS A 312 5.34 2.13 -9.30
CA CYS A 312 4.03 1.88 -9.90
C CYS A 312 3.08 3.07 -9.68
N ASN A 313 2.38 3.48 -10.74
CA ASN A 313 1.60 4.72 -10.76
C ASN A 313 0.40 4.74 -9.79
N PHE A 314 -0.08 3.58 -9.38
CA PHE A 314 -1.20 3.42 -8.43
C PHE A 314 -0.74 3.28 -6.97
N CYS A 315 0.57 3.18 -6.71
CA CYS A 315 1.09 2.83 -5.39
C CYS A 315 1.39 4.07 -4.56
N ALA A 316 0.75 4.17 -3.39
CA ALA A 316 0.95 5.26 -2.44
C ALA A 316 2.35 5.28 -1.79
N LEU A 317 3.07 4.15 -1.80
CA LEU A 317 4.40 4.05 -1.19
C LEU A 317 5.41 5.00 -1.83
N THR A 318 5.26 5.33 -3.11
CA THR A 318 6.10 6.32 -3.80
C THR A 318 6.06 7.69 -3.10
N PHE A 319 4.91 8.08 -2.57
CA PHE A 319 4.70 9.38 -1.90
C PHE A 319 4.89 9.32 -0.38
N HIS A 320 4.89 8.12 0.20
CA HIS A 320 5.06 7.96 1.65
C HIS A 320 6.47 7.46 2.01
N GLN A 321 6.93 6.35 1.43
CA GLN A 321 8.26 5.80 1.73
C GLN A 321 9.35 6.29 0.75
N GLY A 322 8.96 6.89 -0.36
CA GLY A 322 9.87 7.32 -1.40
C GLY A 322 10.37 6.18 -2.30
N ARG A 323 11.25 6.55 -3.24
CA ARG A 323 11.79 5.64 -4.27
C ARG A 323 13.24 5.23 -4.01
N ILE A 324 13.86 5.73 -2.95
CA ILE A 324 15.21 5.34 -2.52
C ILE A 324 15.08 4.21 -1.51
N LEU A 325 15.86 3.16 -1.67
CA LEU A 325 15.87 2.05 -0.72
C LEU A 325 16.63 2.40 0.54
N GLN A 326 16.07 1.98 1.66
CA GLN A 326 16.67 2.00 2.98
C GLN A 326 16.71 0.55 3.45
N THR A 327 17.89 -0.01 3.65
CA THR A 327 18.07 -1.44 3.95
C THR A 327 18.72 -1.65 5.30
N ARG A 328 18.29 -2.69 6.00
CA ARG A 328 18.94 -3.15 7.24
C ARG A 328 20.13 -4.05 6.93
N SER A 329 21.10 -4.07 7.83
CA SER A 329 22.22 -5.01 7.76
C SER A 329 21.76 -6.46 7.94
N HIS A 330 22.60 -7.41 7.54
CA HIS A 330 22.35 -8.82 7.81
C HIS A 330 22.36 -9.11 9.32
N GLU A 331 23.26 -8.47 10.03
CA GLU A 331 23.47 -8.61 11.48
C GLU A 331 22.20 -8.22 12.23
N SER A 332 21.64 -7.04 11.97
CA SER A 332 20.39 -6.57 12.56
C SER A 332 19.22 -7.55 12.32
N LEU A 333 19.10 -8.11 11.11
CA LEU A 333 18.05 -9.05 10.77
C LEU A 333 18.24 -10.43 11.41
N ILE A 334 19.50 -10.89 11.57
CA ILE A 334 19.82 -12.15 12.24
C ILE A 334 19.56 -12.05 13.74
N GLU A 335 19.94 -10.94 14.37
CA GLU A 335 19.65 -10.66 15.77
C GLU A 335 18.16 -10.64 16.05
N GLU A 336 17.37 -9.98 15.18
CA GLU A 336 15.92 -10.01 15.28
C GLU A 336 15.37 -11.43 15.12
N ALA A 337 15.82 -12.21 14.14
CA ALA A 337 15.39 -13.59 13.95
C ALA A 337 15.74 -14.47 15.17
N ALA A 338 16.87 -14.24 15.83
CA ALA A 338 17.24 -14.93 17.05
C ALA A 338 16.30 -14.61 18.23
N THR A 339 15.65 -13.44 18.25
CA THR A 339 14.62 -13.16 19.26
C THR A 339 13.37 -14.02 19.08
N PHE A 340 13.01 -14.36 17.83
CA PHE A 340 11.86 -15.22 17.56
C PHE A 340 12.01 -16.61 18.18
N THR A 341 13.23 -17.14 18.20
CA THR A 341 13.48 -18.50 18.72
C THR A 341 13.25 -18.63 20.22
N ARG A 342 13.17 -17.49 20.94
CA ARG A 342 12.84 -17.43 22.38
C ARG A 342 11.34 -17.35 22.65
N ASP A 343 10.53 -17.06 21.62
CA ASP A 343 9.07 -16.99 21.76
C ASP A 343 8.48 -18.41 21.78
N PRO A 344 7.67 -18.80 22.77
CA PRO A 344 7.08 -20.14 22.88
C PRO A 344 6.16 -20.52 21.70
N ASP A 345 5.61 -19.51 21.00
CA ASP A 345 4.76 -19.73 19.84
C ASP A 345 5.55 -19.98 18.55
N PHE A 346 6.85 -19.73 18.57
CA PHE A 346 7.69 -19.91 17.39
C PHE A 346 7.88 -21.39 17.05
N LYS A 347 7.37 -21.83 15.92
CA LYS A 347 7.49 -23.21 15.45
C LYS A 347 8.66 -23.44 14.48
N GLY A 348 9.56 -22.47 14.41
CA GLY A 348 10.74 -22.49 13.52
C GLY A 348 10.49 -21.91 12.14
N TYR A 349 9.39 -21.19 11.91
CA TYR A 349 9.04 -20.61 10.61
C TYR A 349 9.13 -19.08 10.63
N ILE A 350 10.08 -18.53 9.89
CA ILE A 350 10.05 -17.10 9.53
C ILE A 350 9.07 -16.95 8.38
N HIS A 351 8.00 -16.20 8.60
CA HIS A 351 6.88 -16.13 7.68
C HIS A 351 7.17 -15.26 6.46
N ASP A 352 7.99 -14.23 6.62
CA ASP A 352 8.39 -13.33 5.54
C ASP A 352 9.74 -12.66 5.84
N VAL A 353 10.51 -12.39 4.81
CA VAL A 353 11.70 -11.54 4.83
C VAL A 353 11.56 -10.57 3.68
N GLY A 354 11.02 -9.39 3.96
CA GLY A 354 10.63 -8.51 2.87
C GLY A 354 10.50 -7.04 3.24
N GLY A 355 9.71 -6.36 2.44
CA GLY A 355 9.39 -4.95 2.52
C GLY A 355 8.36 -4.62 1.45
N PRO A 356 8.28 -3.36 0.96
CA PRO A 356 7.37 -2.99 -0.13
C PRO A 356 7.54 -3.84 -1.39
N THR A 357 8.76 -4.31 -1.62
CA THR A 357 9.14 -5.30 -2.64
C THR A 357 10.25 -6.16 -2.04
N ALA A 358 9.99 -7.45 -1.83
CA ALA A 358 10.87 -8.34 -1.07
C ALA A 358 12.29 -8.43 -1.66
N ASN A 359 12.39 -8.53 -2.98
CA ASN A 359 13.66 -8.73 -3.66
C ASN A 359 14.41 -7.42 -4.00
N PHE A 360 14.03 -6.30 -3.40
CA PHE A 360 14.78 -5.05 -3.50
C PHE A 360 15.67 -4.87 -2.27
N ARG A 361 16.96 -5.16 -2.40
CA ARG A 361 17.94 -5.03 -1.31
C ARG A 361 19.10 -4.11 -1.66
N GLN A 362 19.28 -3.80 -2.93
CA GLN A 362 20.33 -2.93 -3.41
C GLN A 362 19.74 -1.70 -4.12
N PRO A 363 20.40 -0.54 -4.06
CA PRO A 363 20.00 0.63 -4.83
C PRO A 363 19.87 0.30 -6.32
N SER A 364 18.89 0.92 -6.99
CA SER A 364 18.69 0.65 -8.42
C SER A 364 19.90 0.99 -9.29
N CYS A 365 20.72 1.97 -8.88
CA CYS A 365 21.96 2.35 -9.53
C CYS A 365 22.79 3.26 -8.61
N GLU A 366 24.10 3.40 -8.89
CA GLU A 366 25.01 4.26 -8.11
C GLU A 366 24.61 5.75 -8.13
N LYS A 367 23.98 6.21 -9.23
CA LYS A 367 23.51 7.59 -9.34
C LYS A 367 22.48 7.91 -8.26
N GLN A 368 21.60 6.94 -7.91
CA GLN A 368 20.55 7.15 -6.92
C GLN A 368 21.07 7.54 -5.55
N LEU A 369 22.20 6.98 -5.13
CA LEU A 369 22.83 7.29 -3.84
C LEU A 369 23.42 8.71 -3.78
N LYS A 370 23.86 9.25 -4.92
CA LYS A 370 24.56 10.54 -4.98
C LYS A 370 23.68 11.70 -5.45
N LYS A 371 22.70 11.41 -6.29
CA LYS A 371 21.89 12.40 -7.00
C LYS A 371 20.38 12.11 -6.93
N GLY A 372 19.97 11.17 -6.07
CA GLY A 372 18.58 10.81 -5.92
C GLY A 372 17.95 10.10 -7.13
N VAL A 373 16.64 10.05 -7.16
CA VAL A 373 15.86 9.38 -8.20
C VAL A 373 15.65 10.28 -9.42
N CYS A 374 15.57 9.66 -10.60
CA CYS A 374 15.28 10.39 -11.82
C CYS A 374 13.84 10.93 -11.81
N PRO A 375 13.62 12.26 -11.95
CA PRO A 375 12.28 12.85 -11.89
C PRO A 375 11.39 12.49 -13.08
N GLN A 376 11.99 12.11 -14.22
CA GLN A 376 11.27 11.84 -15.47
C GLN A 376 11.31 10.38 -15.90
N ARG A 377 11.90 9.47 -15.08
CA ARG A 377 12.05 8.06 -15.44
C ARG A 377 11.85 7.14 -14.26
N GLN A 378 11.17 6.03 -14.50
CA GLN A 378 11.12 4.90 -13.58
C GLN A 378 12.22 3.89 -13.93
N CYS A 379 12.75 3.18 -12.92
CA CYS A 379 13.91 2.30 -13.10
C CYS A 379 13.58 1.04 -13.91
N LEU A 380 12.33 0.57 -13.87
CA LEU A 380 11.87 -0.67 -14.49
C LEU A 380 10.84 -0.46 -15.61
N PHE A 381 10.33 0.76 -15.79
CA PHE A 381 9.31 1.07 -16.78
C PHE A 381 9.76 2.20 -17.71
N PRO A 382 9.40 2.17 -19.02
CA PRO A 382 8.72 1.09 -19.78
C PRO A 382 9.62 -0.14 -20.04
N LYS A 383 10.91 0.03 -19.93
CA LYS A 383 11.95 -1.01 -20.00
C LYS A 383 12.97 -0.76 -18.91
N PRO A 384 13.68 -1.77 -18.43
CA PRO A 384 14.75 -1.58 -17.45
C PRO A 384 15.71 -0.47 -17.90
N CYS A 385 16.05 0.43 -16.96
CA CYS A 385 16.98 1.52 -17.21
C CYS A 385 18.37 0.94 -17.58
N PRO A 386 19.09 1.48 -18.57
CA PRO A 386 20.43 1.01 -18.88
C PRO A 386 21.41 1.02 -17.71
N ASN A 387 21.21 1.96 -16.76
CA ASN A 387 22.01 2.07 -15.55
C ASN A 387 21.50 1.20 -14.39
N LEU A 388 20.42 0.44 -14.57
CA LEU A 388 19.89 -0.45 -13.55
C LEU A 388 20.90 -1.55 -13.24
N LYS A 389 21.25 -1.68 -11.97
CA LYS A 389 22.05 -2.78 -11.44
C LYS A 389 21.12 -3.79 -10.77
N ALA A 390 20.61 -4.74 -11.54
CA ALA A 390 19.82 -5.83 -10.97
C ALA A 390 20.78 -6.85 -10.35
N ASP A 391 20.70 -7.00 -9.03
CA ASP A 391 21.58 -7.87 -8.26
C ASP A 391 20.85 -8.41 -7.02
N HIS A 392 20.74 -9.72 -6.89
CA HIS A 392 20.12 -10.39 -5.75
C HIS A 392 21.12 -11.07 -4.82
N ARG A 393 22.43 -10.96 -5.05
CA ARG A 393 23.45 -11.67 -4.26
C ARG A 393 23.36 -11.37 -2.77
N ASP A 394 23.17 -10.11 -2.39
CA ASP A 394 22.97 -9.70 -0.99
C ASP A 394 21.74 -10.40 -0.39
N TYR A 395 20.62 -10.41 -1.11
CA TYR A 395 19.40 -11.02 -0.61
C TYR A 395 19.51 -12.54 -0.47
N VAL A 396 20.15 -13.20 -1.43
CA VAL A 396 20.44 -14.65 -1.35
C VAL A 396 21.33 -14.97 -0.14
N GLN A 397 22.37 -14.16 0.10
CA GLN A 397 23.25 -14.34 1.26
C GLN A 397 22.48 -14.17 2.57
N LEU A 398 21.64 -13.13 2.68
CA LEU A 398 20.78 -12.92 3.84
C LEU A 398 19.87 -14.12 4.11
N LEU A 399 19.15 -14.59 3.09
CA LEU A 399 18.25 -15.74 3.20
C LEU A 399 18.98 -17.02 3.66
N ARG A 400 20.20 -17.24 3.17
CA ARG A 400 21.03 -18.36 3.58
C ARG A 400 21.49 -18.23 5.04
N LYS A 401 21.93 -17.04 5.46
CA LYS A 401 22.28 -16.76 6.86
C LYS A 401 21.08 -16.98 7.80
N LEU A 402 19.91 -16.52 7.45
CA LEU A 402 18.70 -16.70 8.25
C LEU A 402 18.28 -18.18 8.38
N ARG A 403 18.51 -18.99 7.37
CA ARG A 403 18.20 -20.44 7.41
C ARG A 403 19.07 -21.25 8.38
N VAL A 404 20.23 -20.74 8.75
CA VAL A 404 21.15 -21.42 9.67
C VAL A 404 21.07 -20.87 11.10
N VAL A 405 20.20 -19.89 11.37
CA VAL A 405 19.94 -19.41 12.73
C VAL A 405 19.39 -20.59 13.58
N PRO A 406 19.99 -20.89 14.74
CA PRO A 406 19.50 -21.96 15.60
C PRO A 406 18.02 -21.82 15.92
N GLY A 407 17.25 -22.91 15.76
CA GLY A 407 15.79 -22.90 15.96
C GLY A 407 14.96 -22.53 14.72
N VAL A 408 15.57 -21.99 13.67
CA VAL A 408 14.88 -21.72 12.40
C VAL A 408 14.88 -22.98 11.54
N LYS A 409 13.69 -23.42 11.13
CA LYS A 409 13.49 -24.58 10.24
C LYS A 409 13.27 -24.16 8.79
N LYS A 410 12.55 -23.04 8.58
CA LYS A 410 12.26 -22.51 7.24
C LYS A 410 12.12 -21.00 7.26
N VAL A 411 12.52 -20.39 6.16
CA VAL A 411 12.39 -18.95 5.88
C VAL A 411 11.56 -18.79 4.62
N PHE A 412 10.41 -18.15 4.71
CA PHE A 412 9.52 -17.92 3.58
C PHE A 412 9.61 -16.47 3.09
N ILE A 413 9.23 -16.26 1.83
CA ILE A 413 9.01 -14.96 1.21
C ILE A 413 7.53 -14.91 0.83
N ARG A 414 6.76 -14.03 1.52
CA ARG A 414 5.33 -13.78 1.27
C ARG A 414 5.08 -12.42 0.66
N SER A 415 5.93 -11.45 0.94
CA SER A 415 5.93 -10.15 0.28
C SER A 415 6.10 -10.31 -1.22
N GLY A 416 5.44 -9.47 -1.99
CA GLY A 416 5.51 -9.53 -3.45
C GLY A 416 6.92 -9.32 -3.97
N ILE A 417 7.30 -10.10 -4.98
CA ILE A 417 8.55 -9.92 -5.72
C ILE A 417 8.30 -9.17 -7.03
N ARG A 418 9.27 -8.38 -7.46
CA ARG A 418 9.29 -7.80 -8.82
C ARG A 418 9.91 -8.81 -9.77
N PHE A 419 9.06 -9.51 -10.53
CA PHE A 419 9.47 -10.53 -11.49
C PHE A 419 10.29 -9.97 -12.66
N ASP A 420 10.04 -8.72 -13.06
CA ASP A 420 10.82 -8.01 -14.06
C ASP A 420 12.25 -7.70 -13.58
N TYR A 421 12.44 -7.41 -12.29
CA TYR A 421 13.76 -7.26 -11.69
C TYR A 421 14.50 -8.59 -11.60
N VAL A 422 13.79 -9.70 -11.30
CA VAL A 422 14.37 -11.05 -11.34
C VAL A 422 14.89 -11.39 -12.74
N LEU A 423 14.13 -11.03 -13.78
CA LEU A 423 14.55 -11.27 -15.18
C LEU A 423 15.69 -10.36 -15.63
N ALA A 424 15.77 -9.15 -15.09
CA ALA A 424 16.84 -8.20 -15.37
C ALA A 424 18.19 -8.61 -14.78
N ASP A 425 18.18 -9.41 -13.71
CA ASP A 425 19.41 -9.98 -13.13
C ASP A 425 19.99 -11.05 -14.06
N LYS A 426 21.28 -10.92 -14.36
CA LYS A 426 22.02 -11.92 -15.15
C LYS A 426 22.29 -13.19 -14.37
N ASP A 427 22.47 -13.06 -13.05
CA ASP A 427 22.65 -14.19 -12.12
C ASP A 427 21.28 -14.80 -11.79
N LYS A 428 21.08 -16.06 -12.17
CA LYS A 428 19.83 -16.79 -11.94
C LYS A 428 19.79 -17.52 -10.57
N THR A 429 20.79 -17.33 -9.75
CA THR A 429 20.90 -17.98 -8.43
C THR A 429 19.69 -17.67 -7.54
N PHE A 430 19.20 -16.42 -7.57
CA PHE A 430 18.04 -16.03 -6.75
C PHE A 430 16.78 -16.82 -7.07
N LEU A 431 16.45 -17.03 -8.35
CA LEU A 431 15.24 -17.78 -8.73
C LEU A 431 15.34 -19.24 -8.29
N SER A 432 16.52 -19.85 -8.43
CA SER A 432 16.77 -21.22 -7.97
C SER A 432 16.70 -21.34 -6.43
N GLU A 433 17.31 -20.41 -5.69
CA GLU A 433 17.25 -20.33 -4.22
C GLU A 433 15.81 -20.17 -3.73
N LEU A 434 15.06 -19.24 -4.35
CA LEU A 434 13.65 -18.95 -4.07
C LEU A 434 12.79 -20.21 -4.19
N VAL A 435 12.87 -20.90 -5.33
CA VAL A 435 12.08 -22.13 -5.62
C VAL A 435 12.44 -23.26 -4.66
N ARG A 436 13.73 -23.47 -4.40
CA ARG A 436 14.18 -24.58 -3.55
C ARG A 436 13.80 -24.42 -2.09
N HIS A 437 13.84 -23.20 -1.55
CA HIS A 437 13.89 -22.99 -0.11
C HIS A 437 12.83 -22.06 0.46
N HIS A 438 12.28 -21.11 -0.31
CA HIS A 438 11.55 -19.97 0.23
C HIS A 438 10.08 -19.87 -0.16
N ILE A 439 9.57 -20.82 -0.92
CA ILE A 439 8.16 -20.88 -1.33
C ILE A 439 7.46 -22.04 -0.62
N SER A 440 6.31 -21.78 0.00
CA SER A 440 5.49 -22.78 0.70
C SER A 440 4.47 -23.53 -0.19
N GLY A 441 4.64 -23.45 -1.53
CA GLY A 441 3.72 -24.04 -2.53
C GLY A 441 3.11 -23.01 -3.48
N GLN A 442 2.96 -21.76 -3.05
CA GLN A 442 2.41 -20.68 -3.85
C GLN A 442 3.33 -19.46 -3.83
N LEU A 443 3.69 -18.96 -5.01
CA LEU A 443 4.39 -17.69 -5.19
C LEU A 443 3.39 -16.62 -5.65
N ARG A 444 3.19 -15.60 -4.84
CA ARG A 444 2.34 -14.45 -5.21
C ARG A 444 3.12 -13.48 -6.08
N VAL A 445 2.57 -13.15 -7.23
CA VAL A 445 3.14 -12.18 -8.17
C VAL A 445 2.07 -11.22 -8.64
N ALA A 446 2.44 -10.00 -8.93
CA ALA A 446 1.52 -8.92 -9.29
C ALA A 446 1.73 -8.43 -10.73
N PRO A 447 1.26 -9.18 -11.76
CA PRO A 447 1.24 -8.68 -13.13
C PRO A 447 0.25 -7.53 -13.32
N GLU A 448 -0.79 -7.43 -12.48
CA GLU A 448 -1.87 -6.46 -12.41
C GLU A 448 -2.85 -6.53 -13.58
N HIS A 449 -2.39 -6.66 -14.83
CA HIS A 449 -3.19 -6.75 -16.04
C HIS A 449 -2.44 -7.50 -17.14
N VAL A 450 -3.11 -7.76 -18.28
CA VAL A 450 -2.51 -8.39 -19.46
C VAL A 450 -2.46 -7.46 -20.68
N SER A 451 -3.18 -6.34 -20.63
CA SER A 451 -3.15 -5.34 -21.69
C SER A 451 -1.97 -4.40 -21.50
N ASP A 452 -1.08 -4.30 -22.48
CA ASP A 452 0.07 -3.40 -22.44
C ASP A 452 -0.34 -1.93 -22.35
N ILE A 453 -1.52 -1.57 -22.88
CA ILE A 453 -2.07 -0.22 -22.74
C ILE A 453 -2.36 0.08 -21.26
N VAL A 454 -3.05 -0.82 -20.57
CA VAL A 454 -3.37 -0.65 -19.14
C VAL A 454 -2.10 -0.70 -18.29
N LEU A 455 -1.20 -1.64 -18.59
CA LEU A 455 0.09 -1.79 -17.90
C LEU A 455 0.95 -0.53 -18.05
N SER A 456 0.93 0.14 -19.21
CA SER A 456 1.65 1.40 -19.39
C SER A 456 1.13 2.50 -18.46
N TYR A 457 -0.19 2.64 -18.29
CA TYR A 457 -0.78 3.57 -17.33
C TYR A 457 -0.54 3.18 -15.86
N MET A 458 -0.30 1.90 -15.60
CA MET A 458 0.09 1.42 -14.27
C MET A 458 1.58 1.63 -13.95
N GLY A 459 2.42 1.97 -14.92
CA GLY A 459 3.88 2.01 -14.77
C GLY A 459 4.47 0.60 -14.58
N LYS A 460 3.90 -0.40 -15.26
CA LYS A 460 4.31 -1.83 -15.20
C LYS A 460 4.90 -2.29 -16.53
N PRO A 461 5.79 -3.29 -16.53
CA PRO A 461 6.33 -3.85 -17.77
C PRO A 461 5.23 -4.48 -18.62
N CYS A 462 5.49 -4.63 -19.92
CA CYS A 462 4.56 -5.32 -20.83
C CYS A 462 4.32 -6.78 -20.39
N HIS A 463 3.15 -7.32 -20.78
CA HIS A 463 2.70 -8.64 -20.34
C HIS A 463 3.67 -9.76 -20.71
N GLN A 464 4.35 -9.66 -21.86
CA GLN A 464 5.34 -10.63 -22.29
C GLN A 464 6.46 -10.88 -21.26
N ILE A 465 6.82 -9.87 -20.47
CA ILE A 465 7.82 -10.01 -19.40
C ILE A 465 7.30 -10.95 -18.31
N TYR A 466 6.02 -10.86 -17.98
CA TYR A 466 5.41 -11.78 -17.00
C TYR A 466 5.36 -13.21 -17.54
N GLU A 467 4.98 -13.43 -18.80
CA GLU A 467 4.98 -14.75 -19.42
C GLU A 467 6.38 -15.38 -19.43
N LYS A 468 7.40 -14.57 -19.78
CA LYS A 468 8.79 -15.01 -19.71
C LYS A 468 9.19 -15.45 -18.30
N PHE A 469 8.77 -14.69 -17.28
CA PHE A 469 9.03 -15.07 -15.88
C PHE A 469 8.36 -16.40 -15.54
N LEU A 470 7.11 -16.63 -15.94
CA LEU A 470 6.40 -17.90 -15.70
C LEU A 470 7.12 -19.09 -16.34
N LEU A 471 7.66 -18.95 -17.54
CA LEU A 471 8.44 -19.98 -18.19
C LEU A 471 9.73 -20.32 -17.41
N GLU A 472 10.48 -19.30 -16.97
CA GLU A 472 11.68 -19.53 -16.17
C GLU A 472 11.34 -20.16 -14.81
N TYR A 473 10.25 -19.71 -14.17
CA TYR A 473 9.77 -20.27 -12.90
C TYR A 473 9.34 -21.74 -13.03
N SER A 474 8.63 -22.09 -14.11
CA SER A 474 8.26 -23.49 -14.42
C SER A 474 9.48 -24.38 -14.58
N ARG A 475 10.47 -23.92 -15.36
CA ARG A 475 11.72 -24.66 -15.57
C ARG A 475 12.48 -24.92 -14.27
N GLU A 476 12.53 -23.94 -13.36
CA GLU A 476 13.17 -24.13 -12.06
C GLU A 476 12.38 -25.09 -11.16
N ASN A 477 11.05 -25.07 -11.20
CA ASN A 477 10.23 -26.07 -10.50
C ASN A 477 10.51 -27.51 -11.01
N GLU A 478 10.57 -27.69 -12.32
CA GLU A 478 10.89 -28.99 -12.95
C GLU A 478 12.27 -29.48 -12.52
N LYS A 479 13.32 -28.63 -12.61
CA LYS A 479 14.68 -28.97 -12.18
C LYS A 479 14.77 -29.36 -10.70
N THR A 480 13.93 -28.79 -9.86
CA THR A 480 13.95 -29.03 -8.41
C THR A 480 12.95 -30.09 -7.94
N GLY A 481 12.14 -30.62 -8.84
CA GLY A 481 11.07 -31.58 -8.53
C GLY A 481 9.95 -30.99 -7.65
N LYS A 482 9.80 -29.65 -7.63
CA LYS A 482 8.79 -28.97 -6.82
C LYS A 482 7.47 -28.83 -7.58
N LYS A 483 6.37 -28.90 -6.85
CA LYS A 483 5.02 -28.59 -7.36
C LYS A 483 4.54 -27.28 -6.74
N GLN A 484 5.01 -26.17 -7.29
CA GLN A 484 4.66 -24.83 -6.81
C GLN A 484 3.96 -24.06 -7.93
N TYR A 485 3.03 -23.18 -7.54
CA TYR A 485 2.19 -22.42 -8.46
C TYR A 485 2.42 -20.92 -8.30
N ALA A 486 2.48 -20.20 -9.40
CA ALA A 486 2.40 -18.74 -9.38
C ALA A 486 0.93 -18.32 -9.26
N VAL A 487 0.63 -17.48 -8.26
CA VAL A 487 -0.71 -16.92 -8.04
C VAL A 487 -0.70 -15.46 -8.46
N PRO A 488 -1.27 -15.14 -9.64
CA PRO A 488 -1.28 -13.76 -10.13
C PRO A 488 -2.30 -12.90 -9.41
N TYR A 489 -1.90 -11.66 -9.11
CA TYR A 489 -2.78 -10.57 -8.70
C TYR A 489 -3.20 -9.78 -9.93
N PHE A 490 -4.52 -9.61 -10.10
CA PHE A 490 -5.09 -8.80 -11.18
C PHE A 490 -5.95 -7.68 -10.61
N MET A 491 -5.93 -6.54 -11.30
CA MET A 491 -6.66 -5.33 -10.95
C MET A 491 -7.63 -4.93 -12.06
N SER A 492 -8.91 -4.73 -11.72
CA SER A 492 -9.91 -4.18 -12.64
C SER A 492 -10.01 -2.66 -12.52
N SER A 493 -10.60 -2.04 -13.51
CA SER A 493 -11.07 -0.64 -13.48
C SER A 493 -9.98 0.41 -13.26
N HIS A 494 -8.72 0.11 -13.58
CA HIS A 494 -7.65 1.10 -13.61
C HIS A 494 -7.84 2.10 -14.78
N PRO A 495 -7.45 3.38 -14.65
CA PRO A 495 -7.38 4.28 -15.79
C PRO A 495 -6.68 3.62 -17.00
N GLY A 496 -7.23 3.78 -18.18
CA GLY A 496 -6.83 3.10 -19.41
C GLY A 496 -7.54 1.78 -19.68
N CYS A 497 -8.24 1.19 -18.71
CA CYS A 497 -8.94 -0.08 -18.88
C CYS A 497 -10.32 0.12 -19.53
N THR A 498 -10.38 0.05 -20.87
CA THR A 498 -11.65 -0.01 -21.60
C THR A 498 -12.31 -1.38 -21.43
N MET A 499 -13.55 -1.52 -21.86
CA MET A 499 -14.23 -2.82 -21.81
C MET A 499 -13.52 -3.89 -22.66
N ARG A 500 -12.91 -3.49 -23.78
CA ARG A 500 -12.08 -4.41 -24.60
C ARG A 500 -10.88 -4.94 -23.85
N GLU A 501 -10.20 -4.07 -23.09
CA GLU A 501 -9.04 -4.47 -22.29
C GLU A 501 -9.45 -5.39 -21.11
N ALA A 502 -10.61 -5.15 -20.50
CA ALA A 502 -11.16 -6.02 -19.47
C ALA A 502 -11.51 -7.41 -20.01
N VAL A 503 -12.03 -7.50 -21.24
CA VAL A 503 -12.32 -8.79 -21.91
C VAL A 503 -11.01 -9.54 -22.22
N LYS A 504 -9.94 -8.87 -22.68
CA LYS A 504 -8.63 -9.51 -22.87
C LYS A 504 -8.11 -10.17 -21.58
N LEU A 505 -8.30 -9.51 -20.44
CA LEU A 505 -7.94 -10.10 -19.16
C LEU A 505 -8.79 -11.33 -18.83
N ALA A 506 -10.09 -11.29 -19.10
CA ALA A 506 -10.97 -12.43 -18.89
C ALA A 506 -10.60 -13.63 -19.80
N GLU A 507 -10.23 -13.38 -21.07
CA GLU A 507 -9.74 -14.42 -21.98
C GLU A 507 -8.46 -15.08 -21.44
N TYR A 508 -7.51 -14.27 -20.99
CA TYR A 508 -6.28 -14.77 -20.37
C TYR A 508 -6.55 -15.64 -19.14
N ILE A 509 -7.45 -15.20 -18.25
CA ILE A 509 -7.85 -15.96 -17.05
C ILE A 509 -8.54 -17.29 -17.45
N ARG A 510 -9.34 -17.30 -18.52
CA ARG A 510 -9.90 -18.53 -19.08
C ARG A 510 -8.78 -19.52 -19.45
N ASP A 511 -7.79 -19.01 -20.18
CA ASP A 511 -6.70 -19.83 -20.72
C ASP A 511 -5.72 -20.31 -19.63
N LEU A 512 -5.61 -19.60 -18.50
CA LEU A 512 -4.91 -20.09 -17.31
C LEU A 512 -5.57 -21.32 -16.65
N GLY A 513 -6.85 -21.58 -16.94
CA GLY A 513 -7.58 -22.74 -16.42
C GLY A 513 -8.09 -22.64 -14.98
N PHE A 514 -7.64 -21.66 -14.19
CA PHE A 514 -8.13 -21.40 -12.84
C PHE A 514 -8.69 -19.98 -12.71
N MET A 515 -9.51 -19.76 -11.68
CA MET A 515 -10.08 -18.43 -11.38
C MET A 515 -9.31 -17.80 -10.21
N PRO A 516 -8.91 -16.53 -10.31
CA PRO A 516 -8.34 -15.83 -9.17
C PRO A 516 -9.40 -15.68 -8.08
N GLU A 517 -9.06 -16.12 -6.87
CA GLU A 517 -9.96 -15.98 -5.71
C GLU A 517 -10.07 -14.53 -5.27
N GLN A 518 -8.97 -13.79 -5.32
CA GLN A 518 -8.90 -12.39 -4.94
C GLN A 518 -8.84 -11.51 -6.18
N VAL A 519 -9.83 -10.66 -6.34
CA VAL A 519 -9.90 -9.62 -7.36
C VAL A 519 -9.85 -8.27 -6.68
N GLN A 520 -8.94 -7.43 -7.14
CA GLN A 520 -8.86 -6.04 -6.69
C GLN A 520 -9.41 -5.12 -7.77
N ASP A 521 -10.30 -4.22 -7.35
CA ASP A 521 -10.62 -3.05 -8.18
C ASP A 521 -9.59 -1.96 -7.90
N PHE A 522 -9.26 -1.16 -8.90
CA PHE A 522 -8.43 0.02 -8.69
C PHE A 522 -9.04 0.91 -7.61
N TYR A 523 -8.25 1.17 -6.57
CA TYR A 523 -8.64 2.02 -5.46
C TYR A 523 -8.00 3.40 -5.62
N PRO A 524 -8.76 4.46 -5.90
CA PRO A 524 -8.21 5.79 -6.05
C PRO A 524 -7.66 6.33 -4.71
N THR A 525 -6.44 5.95 -4.38
CA THR A 525 -5.74 6.42 -3.19
C THR A 525 -5.20 7.83 -3.43
N PRO A 526 -5.40 8.79 -2.53
CA PRO A 526 -4.91 10.15 -2.70
C PRO A 526 -3.41 10.19 -3.01
N SER A 527 -2.98 11.22 -3.72
CA SER A 527 -1.57 11.47 -4.08
C SER A 527 -0.89 10.34 -4.85
N THR A 528 -1.64 9.60 -5.68
CA THR A 528 -1.05 8.69 -6.66
C THR A 528 -1.28 9.18 -8.08
N LEU A 529 -0.35 8.86 -8.99
CA LEU A 529 -0.45 9.26 -10.40
C LEU A 529 -1.72 8.69 -11.05
N SER A 530 -2.08 7.44 -10.73
CA SER A 530 -3.31 6.81 -11.22
C SER A 530 -4.57 7.49 -10.68
N THR A 531 -4.57 8.01 -9.45
CA THR A 531 -5.70 8.76 -8.90
C THR A 531 -5.83 10.13 -9.56
N CYS A 532 -4.72 10.77 -9.89
CA CYS A 532 -4.75 12.00 -10.69
C CYS A 532 -5.37 11.73 -12.07
N MET A 533 -4.95 10.68 -12.78
CA MET A 533 -5.58 10.26 -14.04
C MET A 533 -7.09 9.95 -13.86
N TYR A 534 -7.44 9.26 -12.79
CA TYR A 534 -8.83 8.90 -12.48
C TYR A 534 -9.73 10.13 -12.32
N TYR A 535 -9.26 11.15 -11.63
CA TYR A 535 -10.01 12.39 -11.40
C TYR A 535 -10.06 13.25 -12.67
N THR A 536 -8.90 13.52 -13.27
CA THR A 536 -8.75 14.52 -14.33
C THR A 536 -9.05 14.01 -15.73
N GLY A 537 -8.94 12.70 -15.98
CA GLY A 537 -9.06 12.10 -17.30
C GLY A 537 -7.85 12.34 -18.21
N VAL A 538 -6.72 12.80 -17.65
CA VAL A 538 -5.47 12.99 -18.38
C VAL A 538 -4.29 12.39 -17.61
N HIS A 539 -3.25 11.99 -18.34
CA HIS A 539 -1.99 11.59 -17.74
C HIS A 539 -1.19 12.83 -17.30
N PRO A 540 -0.93 13.06 -16.00
CA PRO A 540 -0.43 14.35 -15.52
C PRO A 540 0.96 14.73 -16.04
N LEU A 541 1.79 13.77 -16.44
CA LEU A 541 3.13 14.03 -16.95
C LEU A 541 3.17 14.33 -18.46
N THR A 542 2.18 13.86 -19.24
CA THR A 542 2.10 14.06 -20.72
C THR A 542 0.93 14.91 -21.14
N MET A 543 -0.06 15.11 -20.27
CA MET A 543 -1.36 15.78 -20.53
C MET A 543 -2.21 15.10 -21.61
N GLU A 544 -1.89 13.86 -21.98
CA GLU A 544 -2.68 13.06 -22.91
C GLU A 544 -3.97 12.56 -22.24
N LYS A 545 -5.05 12.51 -23.01
CA LYS A 545 -6.34 11.98 -22.54
C LYS A 545 -6.23 10.50 -22.19
N VAL A 546 -6.83 10.13 -21.07
CA VAL A 546 -6.88 8.75 -20.57
C VAL A 546 -8.33 8.35 -20.38
N TYR A 547 -8.70 7.19 -20.92
CA TYR A 547 -10.01 6.60 -20.62
C TYR A 547 -10.09 6.20 -19.15
N VAL A 548 -11.20 6.53 -18.48
CA VAL A 548 -11.40 6.21 -17.07
C VAL A 548 -12.78 5.57 -16.85
N PRO A 549 -12.85 4.33 -16.37
CA PRO A 549 -14.11 3.68 -16.01
C PRO A 549 -14.66 4.28 -14.70
N LYS A 550 -15.46 5.35 -14.80
CA LYS A 550 -16.00 6.07 -13.62
C LYS A 550 -17.34 5.52 -13.15
N ALA A 551 -18.18 5.03 -14.07
CA ALA A 551 -19.52 4.55 -13.74
C ALA A 551 -19.46 3.30 -12.83
N PRO A 552 -20.21 3.29 -11.71
CA PRO A 552 -20.23 2.12 -10.81
C PRO A 552 -20.63 0.83 -11.50
N HIS A 553 -21.57 0.90 -12.45
CA HIS A 553 -22.04 -0.25 -13.22
C HIS A 553 -20.93 -0.82 -14.13
N GLU A 554 -20.20 0.05 -14.84
CA GLU A 554 -19.06 -0.36 -15.66
C GLU A 554 -17.96 -1.05 -14.82
N LYS A 555 -17.63 -0.51 -13.64
CA LYS A 555 -16.71 -1.16 -12.72
C LYS A 555 -17.18 -2.53 -12.27
N ALA A 556 -18.48 -2.67 -11.99
CA ALA A 556 -19.08 -3.96 -11.65
C ALA A 556 -18.95 -4.98 -12.80
N ILE A 557 -19.13 -4.54 -14.05
CA ILE A 557 -18.95 -5.38 -15.24
C ILE A 557 -17.48 -5.80 -15.38
N GLN A 558 -16.52 -4.86 -15.31
CA GLN A 558 -15.10 -5.18 -15.43
C GLN A 558 -14.64 -6.16 -14.33
N ARG A 559 -15.14 -6.00 -13.12
CA ARG A 559 -14.88 -6.95 -12.02
C ARG A 559 -15.52 -8.32 -12.29
N ALA A 560 -16.75 -8.34 -12.78
CA ALA A 560 -17.45 -9.57 -13.12
C ALA A 560 -16.71 -10.37 -14.22
N LEU A 561 -16.11 -9.70 -15.19
CA LEU A 561 -15.29 -10.30 -16.23
C LEU A 561 -14.08 -11.07 -15.67
N ILE A 562 -13.42 -10.57 -14.61
CA ILE A 562 -12.33 -11.31 -13.96
C ILE A 562 -12.85 -12.58 -13.26
N GLN A 563 -14.10 -12.56 -12.78
CA GLN A 563 -14.78 -13.68 -12.11
C GLN A 563 -15.92 -14.26 -12.94
N PHE A 564 -15.73 -14.42 -14.23
CA PHE A 564 -16.76 -14.78 -15.20
C PHE A 564 -17.41 -16.14 -14.96
N ARG A 565 -16.74 -17.08 -14.27
CA ARG A 565 -17.31 -18.40 -13.92
C ARG A 565 -18.28 -18.36 -12.76
N ASN A 566 -18.33 -17.25 -11.98
CA ASN A 566 -19.31 -17.10 -10.91
C ASN A 566 -20.71 -16.90 -11.52
N PRO A 567 -21.69 -17.80 -11.25
CA PRO A 567 -23.03 -17.68 -11.83
C PRO A 567 -23.74 -16.35 -11.53
N ALA A 568 -23.44 -15.74 -10.37
CA ALA A 568 -24.00 -14.44 -10.00
C ALA A 568 -23.57 -13.30 -10.94
N ASN A 569 -22.44 -13.46 -11.63
CA ASN A 569 -21.88 -12.47 -12.55
C ASN A 569 -22.38 -12.63 -13.99
N ALA A 570 -23.19 -13.66 -14.29
CA ALA A 570 -23.50 -14.07 -15.65
C ALA A 570 -24.12 -12.96 -16.53
N GLU A 571 -25.02 -12.13 -15.96
CA GLU A 571 -25.64 -11.03 -16.69
C GLU A 571 -24.63 -9.92 -17.00
N LEU A 572 -23.86 -9.51 -16.01
CA LEU A 572 -22.82 -8.49 -16.18
C LEU A 572 -21.75 -8.92 -17.20
N VAL A 573 -21.37 -10.20 -17.19
CA VAL A 573 -20.40 -10.74 -18.16
C VAL A 573 -20.97 -10.65 -19.59
N ARG A 574 -22.24 -11.04 -19.83
CA ARG A 574 -22.85 -10.93 -21.16
C ARG A 574 -22.94 -9.49 -21.62
N GLU A 575 -23.33 -8.58 -20.73
CA GLU A 575 -23.38 -7.16 -21.01
C GLU A 575 -22.00 -6.61 -21.40
N GLY A 576 -20.95 -6.93 -20.61
CA GLY A 576 -19.59 -6.54 -20.89
C GLY A 576 -19.08 -7.06 -22.23
N LEU A 577 -19.38 -8.30 -22.59
CA LEU A 577 -19.03 -8.87 -23.89
C LEU A 577 -19.74 -8.15 -25.06
N LYS A 578 -21.02 -7.80 -24.90
CA LYS A 578 -21.77 -7.01 -25.89
C LYS A 578 -21.17 -5.60 -26.03
N MET A 579 -20.89 -4.92 -24.93
CA MET A 579 -20.25 -3.59 -24.93
C MET A 579 -18.86 -3.61 -25.61
N ALA A 580 -18.12 -4.70 -25.48
CA ALA A 580 -16.82 -4.87 -26.12
C ALA A 580 -16.89 -5.31 -27.60
N GLY A 581 -18.07 -5.67 -28.11
CA GLY A 581 -18.26 -6.28 -29.43
C GLY A 581 -17.66 -7.68 -29.53
N ARG A 582 -17.70 -8.45 -28.40
CA ARG A 582 -17.11 -9.79 -28.29
C ARG A 582 -18.20 -10.85 -27.95
N GLU A 583 -19.29 -10.80 -28.68
CA GLU A 583 -20.39 -11.77 -28.55
C GLU A 583 -19.97 -13.19 -28.98
N ASP A 584 -18.89 -13.30 -29.75
CA ASP A 584 -18.22 -14.56 -30.10
C ASP A 584 -17.81 -15.39 -28.86
N LEU A 585 -17.62 -14.73 -27.72
CA LEU A 585 -17.28 -15.37 -26.45
C LEU A 585 -18.51 -15.85 -25.64
N ILE A 586 -19.71 -15.68 -26.19
CA ILE A 586 -20.98 -16.21 -25.62
C ILE A 586 -21.34 -17.48 -26.40
N GLY A 587 -21.15 -18.64 -25.81
CA GLY A 587 -21.40 -19.90 -26.51
C GLY A 587 -21.06 -21.13 -25.69
N TYR A 588 -20.90 -22.26 -26.40
CA TYR A 588 -20.57 -23.57 -25.81
C TYR A 588 -19.15 -24.05 -26.16
N GLY A 589 -18.45 -23.31 -27.00
CA GLY A 589 -17.09 -23.63 -27.41
C GLY A 589 -16.07 -23.45 -26.29
N PRO A 590 -14.89 -24.06 -26.39
CA PRO A 590 -13.85 -23.98 -25.37
C PRO A 590 -13.29 -22.56 -25.17
N LYS A 591 -13.42 -21.72 -26.18
CA LYS A 591 -13.00 -20.31 -26.15
C LYS A 591 -14.06 -19.36 -25.54
N CYS A 592 -15.30 -19.84 -25.32
CA CYS A 592 -16.36 -19.01 -24.77
C CYS A 592 -16.18 -18.81 -23.25
N LEU A 593 -16.50 -17.61 -22.77
CA LEU A 593 -16.47 -17.25 -21.36
C LEU A 593 -17.75 -17.64 -20.64
N ILE A 594 -18.90 -17.54 -21.33
CA ILE A 594 -20.22 -17.76 -20.73
C ILE A 594 -21.19 -18.41 -21.74
N ARG A 595 -22.15 -19.16 -21.22
CA ARG A 595 -23.20 -19.78 -22.03
C ARG A 595 -24.33 -18.77 -22.36
N PRO A 596 -25.02 -18.92 -23.52
CA PRO A 596 -26.19 -18.11 -23.89
C PRO A 596 -27.32 -18.25 -22.85
N LYS A 597 -28.25 -17.27 -22.81
CA LYS A 597 -29.46 -17.38 -22.00
C LYS A 597 -30.34 -18.53 -22.53
N LYS A 598 -31.15 -19.13 -21.63
CA LYS A 598 -32.09 -20.20 -22.02
C LYS A 598 -33.13 -19.74 -23.08
N GLU A 599 -33.50 -18.46 -23.10
CA GLU A 599 -34.40 -17.86 -24.06
C GLU A 599 -33.78 -17.70 -25.46
N GLU A 600 -32.49 -17.32 -25.53
CA GLU A 600 -31.73 -17.26 -26.78
C GLU A 600 -31.56 -18.66 -27.40
N LYS A 601 -31.54 -19.72 -26.59
CA LYS A 601 -31.58 -21.12 -27.03
C LYS A 601 -32.88 -21.45 -27.82
N ARG A 602 -34.02 -20.94 -27.39
CA ARG A 602 -35.32 -21.18 -28.08
C ARG A 602 -35.40 -20.44 -29.41
N ALA A 603 -34.82 -19.24 -29.49
CA ALA A 603 -34.76 -18.47 -30.73
C ALA A 603 -33.82 -19.09 -31.77
N ALA A 604 -32.59 -19.47 -31.34
CA ALA A 604 -31.63 -20.14 -32.23
C ALA A 604 -32.08 -21.52 -32.68
N SER A 605 -32.74 -22.30 -31.83
CA SER A 605 -33.32 -23.60 -32.21
C SER A 605 -34.53 -23.48 -33.14
N LYS A 606 -35.29 -22.37 -33.10
CA LYS A 606 -36.34 -22.06 -34.06
C LYS A 606 -35.80 -21.61 -35.42
N ALA A 607 -34.68 -20.86 -35.43
CA ALA A 607 -34.01 -20.43 -36.68
C ALA A 607 -33.33 -21.59 -37.44
N THR A 608 -32.86 -22.61 -36.70
CA THR A 608 -32.25 -23.83 -37.30
C THR A 608 -33.27 -24.93 -37.63
N ALA A 609 -34.50 -24.83 -37.16
CA ALA A 609 -35.57 -25.80 -37.46
C ALA A 609 -36.20 -25.62 -38.85
N GLY A 610 -35.78 -24.58 -39.61
CA GLY A 610 -36.22 -24.34 -41.01
C GLY A 610 -35.30 -24.97 -42.06
N ALA A 611 -34.18 -25.64 -41.69
CA ALA A 611 -33.31 -26.35 -42.65
C ALA A 611 -33.54 -27.84 -42.52
N GLU A 612 -33.82 -28.51 -43.65
CA GLU A 612 -34.18 -29.92 -43.74
C GLU A 612 -33.20 -30.88 -43.05
N LYS A 613 -33.75 -31.84 -42.31
CA LYS A 613 -33.01 -32.90 -41.58
C LYS A 613 -32.54 -33.99 -42.56
N PRO A 614 -31.29 -34.37 -42.59
CA PRO A 614 -30.86 -35.64 -43.21
C PRO A 614 -31.31 -36.80 -42.29
N LYS A 615 -31.83 -37.86 -42.93
CA LYS A 615 -32.33 -39.09 -42.32
C LYS A 615 -31.26 -39.79 -41.47
N LYS A 616 -31.59 -40.12 -40.24
CA LYS A 616 -30.78 -40.94 -39.33
C LYS A 616 -30.86 -42.40 -39.70
N THR A 617 -29.70 -43.02 -39.96
CA THR A 617 -29.52 -44.48 -39.86
C THR A 617 -28.66 -44.78 -38.65
N GLY A 618 -29.06 -45.78 -37.87
CA GLY A 618 -28.21 -46.46 -36.90
C GLY A 618 -28.36 -46.10 -35.41
N LYS A 619 -29.08 -46.95 -34.66
CA LYS A 619 -29.12 -46.96 -33.19
C LYS A 619 -27.78 -47.38 -32.62
N ARG A 620 -27.11 -46.56 -31.85
CA ARG A 620 -26.03 -46.95 -30.93
C ARG A 620 -26.59 -47.06 -29.49
N LYS A 621 -26.43 -48.23 -28.87
CA LYS A 621 -26.76 -48.52 -27.47
C LYS A 621 -25.78 -47.78 -26.56
N THR A 622 -26.28 -47.00 -25.62
CA THR A 622 -25.51 -46.39 -24.54
C THR A 622 -25.37 -47.37 -23.37
N ILE A 623 -24.14 -47.68 -22.97
CA ILE A 623 -23.84 -48.46 -21.75
C ILE A 623 -23.81 -47.46 -20.59
N ARG A 624 -24.70 -47.66 -19.60
CA ARG A 624 -24.70 -46.94 -18.34
C ARG A 624 -23.82 -47.68 -17.33
N ASN A 625 -22.71 -47.10 -16.92
CA ASN A 625 -21.94 -47.57 -15.76
C ASN A 625 -22.58 -47.04 -14.47
N ILE A 626 -23.13 -47.98 -13.67
CA ILE A 626 -23.63 -47.72 -12.32
C ILE A 626 -22.56 -48.19 -11.33
N HIS A 627 -21.86 -47.26 -10.69
CA HIS A 627 -21.05 -47.60 -9.51
C HIS A 627 -21.89 -47.44 -8.24
N LYS A 628 -22.27 -48.58 -7.62
CA LYS A 628 -22.82 -48.64 -6.28
C LYS A 628 -21.72 -48.35 -5.26
N LYS A 629 -21.93 -47.32 -4.43
CA LYS A 629 -21.16 -47.15 -3.19
C LYS A 629 -21.56 -48.23 -2.19
N LYS A 630 -20.60 -49.02 -1.73
CA LYS A 630 -20.72 -49.79 -0.48
C LYS A 630 -20.26 -48.93 0.68
N LYS A 631 -21.11 -48.86 1.72
CA LYS A 631 -20.78 -48.42 3.07
C LYS A 631 -19.96 -49.53 3.77
N ALA A 632 -18.89 -49.16 4.42
CA ALA A 632 -18.45 -49.61 5.72
C ALA A 632 -17.49 -48.52 6.26
#